data_2b36d6462e9d7e90afa643b63c7dc0ab
#
_entry.id   2b36d6462e9d7e90afa643b63c7dc0ab
#
_cell.length_a   1.000
_cell.length_b   1.000
_cell.length_c   1.000
_cell.angle_alpha   90.00
_cell.angle_beta   90.00
_cell.angle_gamma   90.00
#
_symmetry.space_group_name_H-M   'P 1'
#
loop_
_entity.id
_entity.type
_entity.pdbx_description
1 polymer ?
#
loop_
_entity_poly.entity_id
_entity_poly.type
_entity_poly.pdbx_seq_one_letter_code
_entity_poly.pdbx_strand_id
1 'polypeptide(L)'
;MGAIQTGAAKGDSDRRLGRRALLVGGVAAAVGTAALAREELSHLWWRLPGVEKPRVEGAVDFRGARWVAASPANYRRADRPDDYPIDRVVIHVTQGGYKSAVKVFQDPSHGAAAHYIVRRDGRVTQLIRELDVAFHAGNRAYNERSVGIEHEGFVERASSFTDAMYASSARLTAAICGRYGIPVDREHIIGHVEVPGTDHTDPGRYWDWERYIRLVRQTRAT
;
A
#
# COMPACT_ATOMS: atom_id res chain seq x y z
N MET A 1 -59.37 67.66 8.16
CA MET A 1 -58.20 67.75 7.30
C MET A 1 -57.26 66.66 7.70
N GLY A 2 -57.28 65.58 6.94
CA GLY A 2 -56.55 64.39 7.23
C GLY A 2 -55.20 64.33 6.51
N ALA A 3 -54.19 63.86 7.19
CA ALA A 3 -52.91 63.51 6.61
C ALA A 3 -52.79 61.95 6.59
N ILE A 4 -52.65 61.42 5.39
CA ILE A 4 -52.46 60.01 5.12
C ILE A 4 -50.97 59.67 5.25
N GLN A 5 -50.60 58.80 6.17
CA GLN A 5 -49.26 58.21 6.21
C GLN A 5 -49.24 56.92 5.41
N THR A 6 -48.42 56.90 4.36
CA THR A 6 -48.08 55.69 3.61
C THR A 6 -46.90 54.98 4.27
N GLY A 7 -47.16 53.81 4.87
CA GLY A 7 -46.12 52.94 5.39
C GLY A 7 -45.58 52.06 4.28
N ALA A 8 -44.30 52.21 4.01
CA ALA A 8 -43.57 51.34 3.07
C ALA A 8 -43.26 49.98 3.71
N ALA A 9 -43.72 48.92 3.11
CA ALA A 9 -43.35 47.54 3.46
C ALA A 9 -41.89 47.25 3.05
N LYS A 10 -41.01 47.09 4.03
CA LYS A 10 -39.63 46.71 3.86
C LYS A 10 -39.42 45.29 4.35
N GLY A 11 -39.05 44.41 3.47
CA GLY A 11 -38.24 43.27 3.89
C GLY A 11 -38.88 41.89 3.89
N ASP A 12 -39.01 41.29 2.72
CA ASP A 12 -39.15 39.84 2.64
C ASP A 12 -38.08 39.18 1.69
N SER A 13 -37.14 39.96 1.17
CA SER A 13 -36.09 39.44 0.29
C SER A 13 -34.84 38.91 1.03
N ASP A 14 -34.53 39.43 2.24
CA ASP A 14 -33.31 39.05 2.95
C ASP A 14 -33.38 37.71 3.69
N ARG A 15 -34.62 37.23 4.01
CA ARG A 15 -34.77 35.91 4.66
C ARG A 15 -34.68 34.70 3.74
N ARG A 16 -34.82 34.90 2.42
CA ARG A 16 -34.75 33.80 1.45
C ARG A 16 -33.30 33.48 1.03
N LEU A 17 -32.37 34.43 1.07
CA LEU A 17 -30.96 34.22 0.76
C LEU A 17 -30.22 33.43 1.83
N GLY A 18 -30.53 33.65 3.10
CA GLY A 18 -29.91 32.92 4.21
C GLY A 18 -30.23 31.42 4.26
N ARG A 19 -31.46 31.01 3.90
CA ARG A 19 -31.86 29.60 3.89
C ARG A 19 -31.27 28.82 2.71
N ARG A 20 -31.12 29.42 1.56
CA ARG A 20 -30.45 28.77 0.40
C ARG A 20 -28.94 28.64 0.59
N ALA A 21 -28.30 29.60 1.20
CA ALA A 21 -26.87 29.56 1.52
C ALA A 21 -26.55 28.47 2.58
N LEU A 22 -27.44 28.29 3.58
CA LEU A 22 -27.31 27.24 4.60
C LEU A 22 -27.54 25.83 4.03
N LEU A 23 -28.45 25.66 3.06
CA LEU A 23 -28.69 24.37 2.42
C LEU A 23 -27.57 23.98 1.47
N VAL A 24 -27.00 24.93 0.71
CA VAL A 24 -25.87 24.66 -0.19
C VAL A 24 -24.60 24.39 0.62
N GLY A 25 -24.33 25.17 1.68
CA GLY A 25 -23.20 24.93 2.60
C GLY A 25 -23.33 23.62 3.35
N GLY A 26 -24.54 23.24 3.81
CA GLY A 26 -24.78 21.97 4.50
C GLY A 26 -24.61 20.73 3.60
N VAL A 27 -25.05 20.81 2.34
CA VAL A 27 -24.87 19.71 1.37
C VAL A 27 -23.40 19.59 0.96
N ALA A 28 -22.68 20.69 0.73
CA ALA A 28 -21.26 20.64 0.42
C ALA A 28 -20.42 20.11 1.59
N ALA A 29 -20.73 20.49 2.83
CA ALA A 29 -20.07 19.96 4.03
C ALA A 29 -20.38 18.47 4.23
N ALA A 30 -21.63 18.04 4.03
CA ALA A 30 -22.03 16.62 4.15
C ALA A 30 -21.40 15.75 3.06
N VAL A 31 -21.27 16.24 1.84
CA VAL A 31 -20.57 15.54 0.74
C VAL A 31 -19.06 15.48 0.99
N GLY A 32 -18.47 16.57 1.50
CA GLY A 32 -17.04 16.62 1.87
C GLY A 32 -16.72 15.64 3.03
N THR A 33 -17.51 15.62 4.07
CA THR A 33 -17.33 14.70 5.22
C THR A 33 -17.61 13.24 4.82
N ALA A 34 -18.58 12.99 3.94
CA ALA A 34 -18.85 11.65 3.41
C ALA A 34 -17.71 11.16 2.49
N ALA A 35 -17.09 12.04 1.71
CA ALA A 35 -15.95 11.71 0.89
C ALA A 35 -14.70 11.40 1.73
N LEU A 36 -14.41 12.20 2.76
CA LEU A 36 -13.31 11.96 3.70
C LEU A 36 -13.55 10.69 4.53
N ALA A 37 -14.77 10.48 5.05
CA ALA A 37 -15.11 9.26 5.75
C ALA A 37 -15.06 8.03 4.85
N ARG A 38 -15.39 8.17 3.56
CA ARG A 38 -15.27 7.10 2.57
C ARG A 38 -13.82 6.77 2.25
N GLU A 39 -12.95 7.77 2.22
CA GLU A 39 -11.50 7.59 2.02
C GLU A 39 -10.86 6.93 3.26
N GLU A 40 -11.22 7.34 4.48
CA GLU A 40 -10.76 6.71 5.71
C GLU A 40 -11.35 5.30 5.90
N LEU A 41 -12.64 5.10 5.62
CA LEU A 41 -13.27 3.79 5.65
C LEU A 41 -12.77 2.87 4.54
N SER A 42 -12.33 3.41 3.39
CA SER A 42 -11.73 2.61 2.34
C SER A 42 -10.43 1.92 2.76
N HIS A 43 -9.77 2.43 3.81
CA HIS A 43 -8.59 1.79 4.40
C HIS A 43 -8.93 0.68 5.42
N LEU A 44 -10.20 0.54 5.81
CA LEU A 44 -10.64 -0.44 6.82
C LEU A 44 -11.62 -1.49 6.27
N TRP A 45 -12.25 -1.24 5.12
CA TRP A 45 -13.31 -2.12 4.60
C TRP A 45 -12.82 -3.56 4.33
N TRP A 46 -11.57 -3.72 3.92
CA TRP A 46 -10.94 -5.02 3.68
C TRP A 46 -10.66 -5.81 4.98
N ARG A 47 -10.84 -5.19 6.17
CA ARG A 47 -10.80 -5.85 7.48
C ARG A 47 -12.16 -6.41 7.90
N LEU A 48 -13.23 -6.11 7.18
CA LEU A 48 -14.56 -6.58 7.50
C LEU A 48 -14.77 -8.00 6.98
N PRO A 49 -15.12 -8.97 7.85
CA PRO A 49 -15.41 -10.34 7.43
C PRO A 49 -16.52 -10.41 6.38
N GLY A 50 -16.36 -11.24 5.36
CA GLY A 50 -17.37 -11.45 4.32
C GLY A 50 -17.56 -10.32 3.33
N VAL A 51 -16.72 -9.29 3.34
CA VAL A 51 -16.73 -8.24 2.32
C VAL A 51 -15.86 -8.64 1.15
N GLU A 52 -16.48 -8.85 -0.02
CA GLU A 52 -15.74 -9.11 -1.26
C GLU A 52 -14.92 -7.87 -1.65
N LYS A 53 -13.62 -8.04 -1.78
CA LYS A 53 -12.67 -6.96 -2.06
C LYS A 53 -12.67 -6.65 -3.55
N PRO A 54 -12.92 -5.40 -3.99
CA PRO A 54 -12.95 -5.07 -5.40
C PRO A 54 -11.60 -5.34 -6.05
N ARG A 55 -11.63 -6.09 -7.14
CA ARG A 55 -10.49 -6.39 -8.00
C ARG A 55 -10.52 -5.49 -9.22
N VAL A 56 -10.08 -4.25 -9.05
CA VAL A 56 -9.94 -3.32 -10.16
C VAL A 56 -8.59 -3.58 -10.82
N GLU A 57 -8.61 -3.87 -12.11
CA GLU A 57 -7.39 -4.08 -12.89
C GLU A 57 -6.51 -2.81 -12.85
N GLY A 58 -5.22 -3.01 -12.59
CA GLY A 58 -4.25 -1.91 -12.48
C GLY A 58 -4.33 -1.09 -11.20
N ALA A 59 -5.28 -1.35 -10.29
CA ALA A 59 -5.32 -0.69 -9.00
C ALA A 59 -4.11 -1.11 -8.14
N VAL A 60 -3.56 -0.16 -7.39
CA VAL A 60 -2.42 -0.38 -6.50
C VAL A 60 -2.85 -0.30 -5.04
N ASP A 61 -2.21 -1.10 -4.18
CA ASP A 61 -2.43 -1.08 -2.73
C ASP A 61 -1.56 0.00 -2.05
N PHE A 62 -0.44 0.37 -2.68
CA PHE A 62 0.42 1.46 -2.26
C PHE A 62 0.36 2.61 -3.26
N ARG A 63 -0.16 3.77 -2.84
CA ARG A 63 -0.41 4.96 -3.70
C ARG A 63 0.82 5.41 -4.51
N GLY A 64 2.04 5.19 -4.01
CA GLY A 64 3.28 5.55 -4.70
C GLY A 64 3.78 4.51 -5.72
N ALA A 65 3.08 3.39 -5.91
CA ALA A 65 3.48 2.34 -6.82
C ALA A 65 2.89 2.53 -8.23
N ARG A 66 3.65 2.06 -9.24
CA ARG A 66 3.16 1.84 -10.59
C ARG A 66 2.74 0.37 -10.74
N TRP A 67 1.58 0.11 -11.30
CA TRP A 67 1.16 -1.24 -11.62
C TRP A 67 1.87 -1.81 -12.85
N VAL A 68 2.42 -3.03 -12.72
CA VAL A 68 2.94 -3.85 -13.82
C VAL A 68 2.63 -5.31 -13.44
N ALA A 69 1.61 -5.91 -14.03
CA ALA A 69 1.16 -7.24 -13.63
C ALA A 69 2.24 -8.32 -13.80
N ALA A 70 2.38 -9.18 -12.79
CA ALA A 70 3.08 -10.46 -12.90
C ALA A 70 2.23 -11.46 -13.67
N SER A 71 2.85 -12.56 -14.12
CA SER A 71 2.11 -13.70 -14.69
C SER A 71 1.16 -14.30 -13.65
N PRO A 72 -0.11 -14.61 -14.01
CA PRO A 72 -1.03 -15.30 -13.11
C PRO A 72 -0.55 -16.69 -12.64
N ALA A 73 0.41 -17.29 -13.34
CA ALA A 73 1.03 -18.56 -12.93
C ALA A 73 1.96 -18.42 -11.70
N ASN A 74 2.41 -17.19 -11.38
CA ASN A 74 3.40 -16.91 -10.36
C ASN A 74 2.80 -16.48 -9.01
N TYR A 75 1.46 -16.53 -8.89
CA TYR A 75 0.72 -16.26 -7.66
C TYR A 75 -0.61 -17.00 -7.62
N ARG A 76 -1.26 -17.01 -6.48
CA ARG A 76 -2.61 -17.56 -6.31
C ARG A 76 -3.56 -16.47 -5.86
N ARG A 77 -4.73 -16.41 -6.48
CA ARG A 77 -5.82 -15.55 -6.01
C ARG A 77 -6.26 -15.96 -4.61
N ALA A 78 -6.48 -14.96 -3.76
CA ALA A 78 -6.95 -15.10 -2.40
C ALA A 78 -7.70 -13.82 -1.98
N ASP A 79 -8.29 -13.82 -0.81
CA ASP A 79 -8.90 -12.65 -0.19
C ASP A 79 -8.28 -12.37 1.18
N ARG A 80 -6.94 -12.19 1.18
CA ARG A 80 -6.23 -11.87 2.41
C ARG A 80 -6.64 -10.48 2.95
N PRO A 81 -6.72 -10.25 4.26
CA PRO A 81 -6.30 -11.16 5.33
C PRO A 81 -7.37 -12.17 5.80
N ASP A 82 -8.52 -12.28 5.12
CA ASP A 82 -9.62 -13.17 5.55
C ASP A 82 -9.26 -14.64 5.37
N ASP A 83 -8.68 -15.00 4.20
CA ASP A 83 -8.22 -16.37 3.94
C ASP A 83 -6.97 -16.72 4.77
N TYR A 84 -6.01 -15.79 4.84
CA TYR A 84 -4.73 -15.94 5.52
C TYR A 84 -4.33 -14.61 6.15
N PRO A 85 -3.99 -14.56 7.44
CA PRO A 85 -3.49 -13.32 8.06
C PRO A 85 -2.20 -12.86 7.37
N ILE A 86 -2.05 -11.56 7.17
CA ILE A 86 -0.79 -10.98 6.73
C ILE A 86 -0.09 -10.44 7.96
N ASP A 87 0.94 -11.14 8.44
CA ASP A 87 1.62 -10.86 9.70
C ASP A 87 3.12 -10.56 9.54
N ARG A 88 3.64 -10.55 8.31
CA ARG A 88 5.06 -10.24 8.06
C ARG A 88 5.34 -9.65 6.69
N VAL A 89 6.52 -9.05 6.58
CA VAL A 89 7.11 -8.57 5.33
C VAL A 89 8.42 -9.31 5.11
N VAL A 90 8.62 -9.82 3.89
CA VAL A 90 9.88 -10.48 3.49
C VAL A 90 10.63 -9.60 2.50
N ILE A 91 11.88 -9.29 2.84
CA ILE A 91 12.79 -8.46 2.05
C ILE A 91 13.64 -9.35 1.16
N HIS A 92 13.60 -9.05 -0.14
CA HIS A 92 14.32 -9.76 -1.19
C HIS A 92 15.26 -8.83 -1.96
N VAL A 93 16.16 -9.44 -2.75
CA VAL A 93 17.01 -8.74 -3.74
C VAL A 93 16.94 -9.48 -5.06
N THR A 94 16.62 -8.77 -6.13
CA THR A 94 16.34 -9.32 -7.46
C THR A 94 17.53 -10.05 -8.13
N GLN A 95 18.73 -9.94 -7.58
CA GLN A 95 19.99 -10.42 -8.19
C GLN A 95 20.14 -9.94 -9.65
N GLY A 96 19.66 -8.73 -9.92
CA GLY A 96 19.65 -8.16 -11.25
C GLY A 96 19.06 -6.76 -11.31
N GLY A 97 18.89 -6.26 -12.54
CA GLY A 97 18.24 -4.97 -12.77
C GLY A 97 16.71 -5.10 -12.85
N TYR A 98 16.02 -3.97 -12.63
CA TYR A 98 14.56 -3.87 -12.63
C TYR A 98 13.88 -4.53 -13.86
N LYS A 99 14.39 -4.22 -15.08
CA LYS A 99 13.76 -4.75 -16.31
C LYS A 99 13.86 -6.27 -16.40
N SER A 100 14.97 -6.85 -15.94
CA SER A 100 15.17 -8.30 -15.87
C SER A 100 14.20 -8.93 -14.88
N ALA A 101 14.08 -8.38 -13.67
CA ALA A 101 13.17 -8.87 -12.65
C ALA A 101 11.71 -8.85 -13.12
N VAL A 102 11.25 -7.75 -13.73
CA VAL A 102 9.90 -7.66 -14.31
C VAL A 102 9.67 -8.74 -15.37
N LYS A 103 10.64 -8.93 -16.30
CA LYS A 103 10.53 -9.97 -17.35
C LYS A 103 10.41 -11.37 -16.74
N VAL A 104 11.20 -11.67 -15.72
CA VAL A 104 11.18 -12.95 -15.00
C VAL A 104 9.80 -13.16 -14.33
N PHE A 105 9.28 -12.15 -13.64
CA PHE A 105 7.99 -12.26 -12.96
C PHE A 105 6.79 -12.27 -13.91
N GLN A 106 6.96 -11.84 -15.15
CA GLN A 106 5.96 -11.96 -16.21
C GLN A 106 6.03 -13.29 -16.97
N ASP A 107 7.10 -14.07 -16.79
CA ASP A 107 7.25 -15.38 -17.41
C ASP A 107 6.42 -16.43 -16.64
N PRO A 108 5.40 -17.06 -17.26
CA PRO A 108 4.58 -18.07 -16.60
C PRO A 108 5.34 -19.34 -16.22
N SER A 109 6.50 -19.59 -16.84
CA SER A 109 7.32 -20.77 -16.55
C SER A 109 8.20 -20.60 -15.32
N HIS A 110 8.36 -19.36 -14.82
CA HIS A 110 9.23 -19.07 -13.68
C HIS A 110 8.65 -19.62 -12.36
N GLY A 111 7.33 -19.57 -12.18
CA GLY A 111 6.65 -20.12 -11.01
C GLY A 111 6.80 -19.32 -9.72
N ALA A 112 7.38 -18.10 -9.78
CA ALA A 112 7.57 -17.23 -8.62
C ALA A 112 7.49 -15.75 -9.00
N ALA A 113 6.98 -14.91 -8.09
CA ALA A 113 7.03 -13.45 -8.16
C ALA A 113 6.75 -12.84 -6.78
N ALA A 114 7.24 -11.62 -6.54
CA ALA A 114 6.93 -10.84 -5.35
C ALA A 114 5.80 -9.82 -5.61
N HIS A 115 5.25 -9.26 -4.53
CA HIS A 115 4.19 -8.25 -4.62
C HIS A 115 4.72 -6.93 -5.17
N TYR A 116 5.95 -6.56 -4.77
CA TYR A 116 6.57 -5.27 -5.11
C TYR A 116 8.01 -5.42 -5.56
N ILE A 117 8.45 -4.46 -6.39
CA ILE A 117 9.85 -4.18 -6.66
C ILE A 117 10.14 -2.72 -6.32
N VAL A 118 11.14 -2.48 -5.48
CA VAL A 118 11.70 -1.16 -5.19
C VAL A 118 12.99 -0.99 -5.96
N ARG A 119 13.05 0.04 -6.81
CA ARG A 119 14.22 0.32 -7.66
C ARG A 119 15.29 1.09 -6.90
N ARG A 120 16.49 1.11 -7.44
CA ARG A 120 17.61 1.89 -6.89
C ARG A 120 17.34 3.40 -6.85
N ASP A 121 16.51 3.92 -7.75
CA ASP A 121 16.08 5.32 -7.77
C ASP A 121 14.87 5.61 -6.86
N GLY A 122 14.42 4.63 -6.09
CA GLY A 122 13.31 4.72 -5.15
C GLY A 122 11.92 4.57 -5.78
N ARG A 123 11.79 4.38 -7.10
CA ARG A 123 10.50 4.08 -7.70
C ARG A 123 10.01 2.70 -7.28
N VAL A 124 8.71 2.60 -7.00
CA VAL A 124 8.05 1.37 -6.57
C VAL A 124 7.15 0.85 -7.68
N THR A 125 7.24 -0.43 -7.94
CA THR A 125 6.34 -1.16 -8.86
C THR A 125 5.59 -2.21 -8.06
N GLN A 126 4.27 -2.27 -8.23
CA GLN A 126 3.43 -3.36 -7.70
C GLN A 126 3.10 -4.32 -8.85
N LEU A 127 3.27 -5.62 -8.60
CA LEU A 127 3.06 -6.68 -9.59
C LEU A 127 1.90 -7.60 -9.22
N ILE A 128 1.65 -7.78 -7.93
CA ILE A 128 0.59 -8.63 -7.39
C ILE A 128 -0.12 -7.84 -6.30
N ARG A 129 -1.44 -7.97 -6.20
CA ARG A 129 -2.22 -7.34 -5.13
C ARG A 129 -1.87 -7.98 -3.79
N GLU A 130 -1.82 -7.17 -2.72
CA GLU A 130 -1.51 -7.68 -1.38
C GLU A 130 -2.53 -8.72 -0.89
N LEU A 131 -3.76 -8.65 -1.38
CA LEU A 131 -4.81 -9.64 -1.07
C LEU A 131 -4.55 -11.02 -1.71
N ASP A 132 -3.72 -11.10 -2.74
CA ASP A 132 -3.34 -12.36 -3.39
C ASP A 132 -2.07 -12.96 -2.77
N VAL A 133 -1.85 -14.26 -2.96
CA VAL A 133 -0.67 -14.97 -2.44
C VAL A 133 0.41 -15.03 -3.51
N ALA A 134 1.42 -14.19 -3.42
CA ALA A 134 2.60 -14.24 -4.27
C ALA A 134 3.49 -15.44 -3.91
N PHE A 135 4.11 -16.07 -4.90
CA PHE A 135 5.06 -17.17 -4.68
C PHE A 135 6.48 -16.61 -4.64
N HIS A 136 6.91 -16.12 -3.47
CA HIS A 136 8.20 -15.43 -3.35
C HIS A 136 9.14 -15.99 -2.30
N ALA A 137 8.62 -16.78 -1.35
CA ALA A 137 9.41 -17.20 -0.18
C ALA A 137 9.89 -18.65 -0.23
N GLY A 138 9.56 -19.40 -1.31
CA GLY A 138 9.88 -20.83 -1.38
C GLY A 138 9.20 -21.69 -0.31
N ASN A 139 8.40 -21.07 0.57
CA ASN A 139 7.72 -21.70 1.68
C ASN A 139 6.24 -21.30 1.66
N ARG A 140 5.34 -22.30 1.60
CA ARG A 140 3.90 -22.06 1.47
C ARG A 140 3.33 -21.20 2.60
N ALA A 141 3.66 -21.51 3.85
CA ALA A 141 3.14 -20.78 5.01
C ALA A 141 3.60 -19.31 5.01
N TYR A 142 4.83 -19.05 4.55
CA TYR A 142 5.36 -17.70 4.41
C TYR A 142 4.74 -16.96 3.23
N ASN A 143 4.54 -17.62 2.08
CA ASN A 143 3.82 -17.04 0.94
C ASN A 143 2.40 -16.60 1.34
N GLU A 144 1.67 -17.43 2.08
CA GLU A 144 0.29 -17.16 2.51
C GLU A 144 0.20 -15.99 3.50
N ARG A 145 1.22 -15.77 4.33
CA ARG A 145 1.18 -14.83 5.48
C ARG A 145 2.07 -13.60 5.33
N SER A 146 2.68 -13.39 4.17
CA SER A 146 3.59 -12.24 4.00
C SER A 146 3.31 -11.41 2.76
N VAL A 147 3.92 -10.23 2.75
CA VAL A 147 4.11 -9.40 1.56
C VAL A 147 5.59 -9.42 1.21
N GLY A 148 5.94 -9.91 0.02
CA GLY A 148 7.31 -9.92 -0.50
C GLY A 148 7.66 -8.62 -1.22
N ILE A 149 8.81 -8.05 -0.87
CA ILE A 149 9.34 -6.82 -1.48
C ILE A 149 10.73 -7.09 -2.03
N GLU A 150 10.86 -7.02 -3.33
CA GLU A 150 12.14 -7.11 -4.04
C GLU A 150 12.86 -5.77 -4.09
N HIS A 151 14.18 -5.82 -4.02
CA HIS A 151 15.05 -4.64 -4.16
C HIS A 151 15.98 -4.83 -5.36
N GLU A 152 15.96 -3.88 -6.28
CA GLU A 152 16.80 -3.91 -7.48
C GLU A 152 18.29 -3.92 -7.11
N GLY A 153 19.01 -4.97 -7.47
CA GLY A 153 20.45 -5.03 -7.25
C GLY A 153 20.99 -6.43 -7.01
N PHE A 154 22.13 -6.48 -6.34
CA PHE A 154 22.88 -7.71 -6.05
C PHE A 154 23.27 -7.73 -4.57
N VAL A 155 23.09 -8.86 -3.89
CA VAL A 155 23.42 -9.03 -2.47
C VAL A 155 24.91 -8.78 -2.16
N GLU A 156 25.81 -9.09 -3.10
CA GLU A 156 27.26 -8.93 -2.93
C GLU A 156 27.77 -7.52 -3.27
N ARG A 157 26.88 -6.55 -3.53
CA ARG A 157 27.25 -5.19 -3.91
C ARG A 157 26.63 -4.16 -3.00
N ALA A 158 27.42 -3.59 -2.09
CA ALA A 158 26.96 -2.52 -1.18
C ALA A 158 26.33 -1.33 -1.94
N SER A 159 26.83 -1.00 -3.13
CA SER A 159 26.32 0.07 -3.98
C SER A 159 24.91 -0.20 -4.57
N SER A 160 24.37 -1.41 -4.41
CA SER A 160 22.98 -1.72 -4.78
C SER A 160 21.98 -1.00 -3.88
N PHE A 161 22.33 -0.80 -2.61
CA PHE A 161 21.43 -0.31 -1.56
C PHE A 161 21.54 1.22 -1.38
N THR A 162 20.79 1.96 -2.18
CA THR A 162 20.81 3.42 -2.19
C THR A 162 19.91 4.03 -1.10
N ASP A 163 20.16 5.29 -0.74
CA ASP A 163 19.31 6.04 0.19
C ASP A 163 17.88 6.18 -0.32
N ALA A 164 17.71 6.42 -1.63
CA ALA A 164 16.41 6.52 -2.27
C ALA A 164 15.62 5.19 -2.18
N MET A 165 16.29 4.05 -2.37
CA MET A 165 15.71 2.72 -2.20
C MET A 165 15.26 2.50 -0.75
N TYR A 166 16.14 2.74 0.25
CA TYR A 166 15.79 2.60 1.66
C TYR A 166 14.60 3.47 2.06
N ALA A 167 14.62 4.74 1.67
CA ALA A 167 13.53 5.67 1.99
C ALA A 167 12.19 5.24 1.40
N SER A 168 12.18 4.77 0.16
CA SER A 168 10.93 4.34 -0.52
C SER A 168 10.45 2.99 -0.01
N SER A 169 11.36 2.04 0.21
CA SER A 169 11.04 0.73 0.78
C SER A 169 10.51 0.87 2.20
N ALA A 170 11.10 1.75 3.01
CA ALA A 170 10.62 2.01 4.37
C ALA A 170 9.19 2.60 4.38
N ARG A 171 8.87 3.53 3.47
CA ARG A 171 7.50 4.05 3.33
C ARG A 171 6.50 2.96 2.92
N LEU A 172 6.87 2.12 1.95
CA LEU A 172 6.06 0.98 1.53
C LEU A 172 5.82 0.02 2.70
N THR A 173 6.88 -0.40 3.38
CA THR A 173 6.80 -1.32 4.53
C THR A 173 5.99 -0.72 5.69
N ALA A 174 6.17 0.57 6.00
CA ALA A 174 5.37 1.26 7.01
C ALA A 174 3.87 1.25 6.66
N ALA A 175 3.52 1.48 5.39
CA ALA A 175 2.15 1.43 4.91
C ALA A 175 1.55 0.01 5.02
N ILE A 176 2.30 -1.03 4.66
CA ILE A 176 1.91 -2.44 4.82
C ILE A 176 1.71 -2.77 6.31
N CYS A 177 2.69 -2.43 7.15
CA CYS A 177 2.62 -2.67 8.60
C CYS A 177 1.44 -1.94 9.25
N GLY A 178 1.16 -0.70 8.84
CA GLY A 178 0.00 0.06 9.30
C GLY A 178 -1.33 -0.57 8.89
N ARG A 179 -1.42 -1.03 7.63
CA ARG A 179 -2.63 -1.64 7.07
C ARG A 179 -2.98 -2.95 7.75
N TYR A 180 -2.02 -3.81 8.01
CA TYR A 180 -2.24 -5.15 8.53
C TYR A 180 -1.96 -5.29 10.03
N GLY A 181 -1.57 -4.23 10.71
CA GLY A 181 -1.27 -4.26 12.15
C GLY A 181 0.03 -5.01 12.47
N ILE A 182 0.97 -5.09 11.51
CA ILE A 182 2.24 -5.80 11.68
C ILE A 182 3.17 -4.99 12.59
N PRO A 183 3.76 -5.59 13.64
CA PRO A 183 4.79 -4.93 14.44
C PRO A 183 6.01 -4.54 13.60
N VAL A 184 6.61 -3.38 13.91
CA VAL A 184 7.81 -2.92 13.22
C VAL A 184 9.06 -3.35 13.99
N ASP A 185 9.43 -4.60 13.78
CA ASP A 185 10.59 -5.26 14.40
C ASP A 185 11.20 -6.31 13.46
N ARG A 186 12.26 -6.99 13.92
CA ARG A 186 12.97 -8.03 13.16
C ARG A 186 12.32 -9.41 13.21
N GLU A 187 11.28 -9.60 13.99
CA GLU A 187 10.51 -10.85 14.00
C GLU A 187 9.46 -10.89 12.88
N HIS A 188 8.99 -9.70 12.49
CA HIS A 188 7.92 -9.53 11.49
C HIS A 188 8.40 -8.96 10.15
N ILE A 189 9.52 -8.22 10.14
CA ILE A 189 10.17 -7.71 8.92
C ILE A 189 11.49 -8.46 8.77
N ILE A 190 11.50 -9.48 7.94
CA ILE A 190 12.58 -10.46 7.81
C ILE A 190 13.22 -10.46 6.43
N GLY A 191 14.41 -11.01 6.31
CA GLY A 191 15.02 -11.34 5.02
C GLY A 191 14.59 -12.70 4.51
N HIS A 192 14.72 -12.94 3.22
CA HIS A 192 14.45 -14.26 2.64
C HIS A 192 15.31 -15.35 3.28
N VAL A 193 16.56 -15.05 3.60
CA VAL A 193 17.48 -15.96 4.29
C VAL A 193 16.94 -16.50 5.63
N GLU A 194 15.97 -15.82 6.23
CA GLU A 194 15.37 -16.21 7.51
C GLU A 194 14.11 -17.09 7.35
N VAL A 195 13.69 -17.34 6.10
CA VAL A 195 12.55 -18.23 5.83
C VAL A 195 12.96 -19.68 6.01
N PRO A 196 12.25 -20.48 6.82
CA PRO A 196 12.61 -21.88 7.06
C PRO A 196 12.64 -22.71 5.77
N GLY A 197 13.74 -23.45 5.57
CA GLY A 197 13.94 -24.33 4.42
C GLY A 197 14.41 -23.64 3.15
N THR A 198 14.72 -22.34 3.20
CA THR A 198 15.31 -21.62 2.07
C THR A 198 16.81 -21.92 1.95
N ASP A 199 17.32 -21.87 0.71
CA ASP A 199 18.75 -21.81 0.38
C ASP A 199 19.18 -20.40 -0.09
N HIS A 200 18.26 -19.45 -0.03
CA HIS A 200 18.50 -18.06 -0.41
C HIS A 200 19.29 -17.31 0.65
N THR A 201 20.08 -16.31 0.21
CA THR A 201 20.97 -15.52 1.08
C THR A 201 20.56 -14.05 1.17
N ASP A 202 19.53 -13.64 0.41
CA ASP A 202 19.09 -12.25 0.35
C ASP A 202 18.33 -11.83 1.64
N PRO A 203 18.43 -10.56 2.01
CA PRO A 203 19.03 -9.44 1.29
C PRO A 203 20.56 -9.32 1.42
N GLY A 204 21.21 -10.25 2.12
CA GLY A 204 22.66 -10.32 2.26
C GLY A 204 23.24 -9.33 3.28
N ARG A 205 24.58 -9.43 3.48
CA ARG A 205 25.31 -8.71 4.53
C ARG A 205 25.37 -7.20 4.38
N TYR A 206 25.14 -6.67 3.18
CA TYR A 206 25.18 -5.23 2.91
C TYR A 206 23.85 -4.53 3.13
N TRP A 207 22.78 -5.28 3.43
CA TRP A 207 21.51 -4.70 3.86
C TRP A 207 21.60 -4.23 5.29
N ASP A 208 21.44 -2.94 5.51
CA ASP A 208 21.49 -2.33 6.84
C ASP A 208 20.12 -2.43 7.55
N TRP A 209 19.94 -3.49 8.32
CA TRP A 209 18.72 -3.76 9.05
C TRP A 209 18.41 -2.72 10.14
N GLU A 210 19.41 -2.22 10.87
CA GLU A 210 19.20 -1.23 11.90
C GLU A 210 18.65 0.07 11.30
N ARG A 211 19.30 0.54 10.25
CA ARG A 211 18.85 1.68 9.46
C ARG A 211 17.44 1.46 8.92
N TYR A 212 17.16 0.30 8.35
CA TYR A 212 15.88 -0.01 7.71
C TYR A 212 14.73 0.04 8.72
N ILE A 213 14.82 -0.68 9.82
CA ILE A 213 13.80 -0.70 10.88
C ILE A 213 13.59 0.70 11.47
N ARG A 214 14.66 1.45 11.68
CA ARG A 214 14.58 2.84 12.16
C ARG A 214 13.79 3.72 11.18
N LEU A 215 14.05 3.63 9.87
CA LEU A 215 13.33 4.39 8.84
C LEU A 215 11.85 4.00 8.77
N VAL A 216 11.51 2.70 8.86
CA VAL A 216 10.12 2.22 8.89
C VAL A 216 9.37 2.79 10.10
N ARG A 217 9.99 2.78 11.30
CA ARG A 217 9.40 3.34 12.53
C ARG A 217 9.16 4.84 12.41
N GLN A 218 10.14 5.59 11.89
CA GLN A 218 10.02 7.04 11.69
C GLN A 218 8.87 7.39 10.73
N THR A 219 8.72 6.65 9.64
CA THR A 219 7.66 6.89 8.66
C THR A 219 6.27 6.58 9.23
N ARG A 220 6.14 5.63 10.13
CA ARG A 220 4.85 5.27 10.74
C ARG A 220 4.38 6.29 11.79
N ALA A 221 5.29 7.08 12.33
CA ALA A 221 5.01 8.08 13.36
C ALA A 221 4.54 9.43 12.78
N THR A 222 4.67 9.63 11.46
CA THR A 222 4.20 10.83 10.71
C THR A 222 2.88 10.57 10.01
#